data_7f758a6f6e972f0374929e5d4ecf7368
#
_entry.id   7f758a6f6e972f0374929e5d4ecf7368
#
_cell.length_a   1.000
_cell.length_b   1.000
_cell.length_c   1.000
_cell.angle_alpha   90.00
_cell.angle_beta   90.00
_cell.angle_gamma   90.00
#
_symmetry.space_group_name_H-M   'P 1'
#
loop_
_entity.id
_entity.type
_entity.pdbx_description
1 polymer ?
#
loop_
_entity_poly.entity_id
_entity_poly.type
_entity_poly.pdbx_seq_one_letter_code
_entity_poly.pdbx_strand_id
1 'polypeptide(L)'
;MYVPFEDLPEDSKIWIYPSNRKFSDAEITEIENDLKVFTENWSAHGTGLQASYLLRYNRFIILAVNQEVQQATGCSIDSSVAFIQNLEQKFQVDLLDKMDVTFKNGEHIAHKSLIDFKRMAKEKAVTANTIVFNNLVNSIEEFNENWEVPASESWHSRFF
;
A
#
# COMPACT_ATOMS: atom_id res chain seq x y z
N MET A 1 3.05 19.24 -3.15
CA MET A 1 3.41 19.27 -4.57
C MET A 1 3.58 17.88 -5.09
N TYR A 2 2.78 17.50 -6.05
CA TYR A 2 2.89 16.20 -6.70
C TYR A 2 4.16 16.11 -7.55
N VAL A 3 4.84 14.97 -7.44
CA VAL A 3 6.03 14.63 -8.24
C VAL A 3 5.84 13.21 -8.73
N PRO A 4 6.20 12.87 -9.98
CA PRO A 4 6.12 11.47 -10.43
C PRO A 4 6.86 10.53 -9.49
N PHE A 5 6.29 9.35 -9.24
CA PHE A 5 6.83 8.39 -8.26
C PHE A 5 8.29 8.02 -8.58
N GLU A 6 8.60 7.84 -9.86
CA GLU A 6 9.94 7.48 -10.32
C GLU A 6 10.98 8.59 -10.12
N ASP A 7 10.54 9.83 -9.86
CA ASP A 7 11.43 10.95 -9.60
C ASP A 7 11.76 11.13 -8.12
N LEU A 8 11.14 10.36 -7.25
CA LEU A 8 11.41 10.39 -5.81
C LEU A 8 12.67 9.55 -5.48
N PRO A 9 13.48 9.99 -4.50
CA PRO A 9 14.64 9.20 -4.08
C PRO A 9 14.20 7.89 -3.39
N GLU A 10 15.08 6.90 -3.42
CA GLU A 10 14.80 5.56 -2.88
C GLU A 10 14.53 5.54 -1.37
N ASP A 11 15.04 6.51 -0.64
CA ASP A 11 14.80 6.64 0.80
C ASP A 11 13.48 7.36 1.14
N SER A 12 12.70 7.74 0.14
CA SER A 12 11.38 8.34 0.35
C SER A 12 10.50 7.40 1.16
N LYS A 13 9.73 7.98 2.08
CA LYS A 13 8.81 7.24 2.93
C LYS A 13 7.57 6.88 2.15
N ILE A 14 7.08 5.65 2.35
CA ILE A 14 5.84 5.20 1.73
C ILE A 14 4.87 4.64 2.76
N TRP A 15 3.59 4.65 2.38
CA TRP A 15 2.50 4.01 3.10
C TRP A 15 1.70 3.21 2.10
N ILE A 16 1.52 1.91 2.35
CA ILE A 16 0.81 0.99 1.47
C ILE A 16 -0.56 0.69 2.04
N TYR A 17 -1.59 0.80 1.19
CA TYR A 17 -2.98 0.53 1.55
C TYR A 17 -3.52 -0.57 0.64
N PRO A 18 -3.58 -1.81 1.14
CA PRO A 18 -4.10 -2.93 0.36
C PRO A 18 -5.62 -2.94 0.40
N SER A 19 -6.25 -3.04 -0.76
CA SER A 19 -7.70 -3.20 -0.84
C SER A 19 -8.08 -4.68 -0.65
N ASN A 20 -9.19 -4.91 0.03
CA ASN A 20 -9.72 -6.27 0.20
C ASN A 20 -10.36 -6.83 -1.08
N ARG A 21 -10.49 -6.01 -2.13
CA ARG A 21 -10.93 -6.46 -3.46
C ARG A 21 -10.23 -5.67 -4.56
N LYS A 22 -10.26 -6.22 -5.77
CA LYS A 22 -9.77 -5.50 -6.95
C LYS A 22 -10.73 -4.37 -7.30
N PHE A 23 -10.19 -3.20 -7.63
CA PHE A 23 -10.97 -2.08 -8.16
C PHE A 23 -11.26 -2.29 -9.64
N SER A 24 -12.43 -1.81 -10.10
CA SER A 24 -12.75 -1.75 -11.52
C SER A 24 -11.93 -0.65 -12.20
N ASP A 25 -11.84 -0.70 -13.52
CA ASP A 25 -11.13 0.33 -14.28
C ASP A 25 -11.74 1.73 -14.08
N ALA A 26 -13.07 1.81 -13.98
CA ALA A 26 -13.75 3.08 -13.69
C ALA A 26 -13.38 3.61 -12.30
N GLU A 27 -13.34 2.73 -11.30
CA GLU A 27 -12.91 3.11 -9.94
C GLU A 27 -11.46 3.57 -9.93
N ILE A 28 -10.56 2.90 -10.65
CA ILE A 28 -9.16 3.29 -10.74
C ILE A 28 -9.01 4.69 -11.31
N THR A 29 -9.77 5.04 -12.35
CA THR A 29 -9.74 6.38 -12.92
C THR A 29 -10.15 7.44 -11.90
N GLU A 30 -11.21 7.19 -11.11
CA GLU A 30 -11.62 8.10 -10.05
C GLU A 30 -10.57 8.20 -8.93
N ILE A 31 -10.01 7.06 -8.52
CA ILE A 31 -9.00 7.00 -7.47
C ILE A 31 -7.75 7.78 -7.91
N GLU A 32 -7.32 7.63 -9.15
CA GLU A 32 -6.17 8.40 -9.66
C GLU A 32 -6.41 9.89 -9.60
N ASN A 33 -7.59 10.35 -9.99
CA ASN A 33 -7.94 11.76 -9.91
C ASN A 33 -7.91 12.26 -8.46
N ASP A 34 -8.50 11.51 -7.54
CA ASP A 34 -8.52 11.86 -6.12
C ASP A 34 -7.12 11.89 -5.52
N LEU A 35 -6.28 10.90 -5.86
CA LEU A 35 -4.89 10.82 -5.40
C LEU A 35 -4.05 11.98 -5.92
N LYS A 36 -4.25 12.36 -7.18
CA LYS A 36 -3.52 13.48 -7.77
C LYS A 36 -3.83 14.79 -7.07
N VAL A 37 -5.10 15.03 -6.79
CA VAL A 37 -5.53 16.22 -6.05
C VAL A 37 -4.97 16.19 -4.63
N PHE A 38 -5.07 15.06 -3.95
CA PHE A 38 -4.57 14.92 -2.58
C PHE A 38 -3.07 15.18 -2.50
N THR A 39 -2.27 14.52 -3.34
CA THR A 39 -0.81 14.65 -3.31
C THR A 39 -0.34 16.05 -3.70
N GLU A 40 -1.04 16.71 -4.61
CA GLU A 40 -0.72 18.09 -4.98
C GLU A 40 -0.91 19.05 -3.80
N ASN A 41 -1.90 18.82 -2.96
CA ASN A 41 -2.26 19.73 -1.86
C ASN A 41 -1.77 19.27 -0.48
N TRP A 42 -1.14 18.09 -0.40
CA TRP A 42 -0.67 17.52 0.88
C TRP A 42 0.48 18.36 1.45
N SER A 43 0.35 18.76 2.71
CA SER A 43 1.31 19.67 3.33
C SER A 43 1.62 19.29 4.77
N ALA A 44 2.74 19.79 5.28
CA ALA A 44 3.16 19.72 6.67
C ALA A 44 3.56 21.13 7.13
N HIS A 45 2.96 21.59 8.24
CA HIS A 45 3.22 22.94 8.79
C HIS A 45 3.06 24.06 7.75
N GLY A 46 2.06 23.93 6.87
CA GLY A 46 1.80 24.91 5.82
C GLY A 46 2.76 24.85 4.64
N THR A 47 3.73 23.94 4.66
CA THR A 47 4.67 23.70 3.56
C THR A 47 4.24 22.48 2.76
N GLY A 48 4.18 22.63 1.44
CA GLY A 48 3.82 21.52 0.56
C GLY A 48 4.84 20.39 0.66
N LEU A 49 4.32 19.16 0.79
CA LEU A 49 5.15 17.97 0.73
C LEU A 49 5.48 17.64 -0.72
N GLN A 50 6.70 17.19 -0.99
CA GLN A 50 7.03 16.59 -2.27
C GLN A 50 6.53 15.15 -2.23
N ALA A 51 5.39 14.90 -2.85
CA ALA A 51 4.61 13.70 -2.67
C ALA A 51 4.24 13.02 -3.98
N SER A 52 3.98 11.73 -3.92
CA SER A 52 3.52 10.98 -5.06
C SER A 52 2.59 9.85 -4.62
N TYR A 53 2.03 9.18 -5.60
CA TYR A 53 1.23 7.98 -5.39
C TYR A 53 1.57 6.94 -6.46
N LEU A 54 1.19 5.71 -6.18
CA LEU A 54 1.34 4.59 -7.09
C LEU A 54 0.15 3.66 -6.91
N LEU A 55 -0.36 3.12 -8.00
CA LEU A 55 -1.37 2.07 -7.99
C LEU A 55 -0.76 0.80 -8.56
N ARG A 56 -0.96 -0.32 -7.89
CA ARG A 56 -0.46 -1.62 -8.34
C ARG A 56 -1.59 -2.65 -8.35
N TYR A 57 -1.64 -3.44 -9.39
CA TYR A 57 -2.58 -4.56 -9.54
C TYR A 57 -4.05 -4.16 -9.40
N ASN A 58 -4.38 -2.88 -9.63
CA ASN A 58 -5.72 -2.32 -9.41
C ASN A 58 -6.26 -2.63 -8.00
N ARG A 59 -5.37 -2.72 -7.01
CA ARG A 59 -5.72 -3.17 -5.67
C ARG A 59 -4.94 -2.46 -4.58
N PHE A 60 -3.70 -2.05 -4.84
CA PHE A 60 -2.85 -1.41 -3.84
C PHE A 60 -2.72 0.08 -4.13
N ILE A 61 -2.91 0.89 -3.09
CA ILE A 61 -2.67 2.33 -3.14
C ILE A 61 -1.41 2.59 -2.32
N ILE A 62 -0.42 3.24 -2.92
CA ILE A 62 0.82 3.60 -2.26
C ILE A 62 0.95 5.13 -2.28
N LEU A 63 1.15 5.73 -1.09
CA LEU A 63 1.50 7.15 -0.96
C LEU A 63 2.98 7.25 -0.64
N ALA A 64 3.63 8.29 -1.15
CA ALA A 64 5.06 8.49 -0.94
C ALA A 64 5.40 9.96 -0.68
N VAL A 65 6.40 10.20 0.16
CA VAL A 65 6.89 11.55 0.50
C VAL A 65 8.40 11.55 0.50
N ASN A 66 8.98 12.55 -0.18
CA ASN A 66 10.41 12.83 -0.08
C ASN A 66 10.68 13.61 1.21
N GLN A 67 11.17 12.93 2.24
CA GLN A 67 11.43 13.53 3.54
C GLN A 67 12.69 14.41 3.59
N GLU A 68 13.50 14.37 2.55
CA GLU A 68 14.68 15.27 2.45
C GLU A 68 14.25 16.72 2.21
N VAL A 69 13.14 16.94 1.51
CA VAL A 69 12.60 18.27 1.23
C VAL A 69 11.78 18.77 2.41
N GLN A 70 10.83 17.97 2.88
CA GLN A 70 9.96 18.25 4.01
C GLN A 70 9.48 16.95 4.61
N GLN A 71 9.68 16.78 5.92
CA GLN A 71 9.22 15.59 6.62
C GLN A 71 7.70 15.62 6.82
N ALA A 72 7.08 14.45 6.67
CA ALA A 72 5.70 14.26 7.06
C ALA A 72 5.56 14.40 8.58
N THR A 73 4.49 15.05 9.02
CA THR A 73 4.19 15.27 10.44
C THR A 73 3.01 14.41 10.88
N GLY A 74 2.75 14.35 12.19
CA GLY A 74 1.57 13.66 12.70
C GLY A 74 0.28 14.17 12.04
N CYS A 75 0.13 15.49 11.90
CA CYS A 75 -1.05 16.07 11.25
C CYS A 75 -1.14 15.72 9.77
N SER A 76 -0.03 15.68 9.04
CA SER A 76 -0.05 15.31 7.62
C SER A 76 -0.33 13.83 7.44
N ILE A 77 0.17 12.97 8.32
CA ILE A 77 -0.15 11.54 8.32
C ILE A 77 -1.63 11.34 8.63
N ASP A 78 -2.18 12.05 9.63
CA ASP A 78 -3.59 11.98 9.97
C ASP A 78 -4.48 12.41 8.79
N SER A 79 -4.10 13.45 8.04
CA SER A 79 -4.87 13.85 6.87
C SER A 79 -4.81 12.80 5.76
N SER A 80 -3.71 12.07 5.62
CA SER A 80 -3.65 10.96 4.67
C SER A 80 -4.56 9.80 5.09
N VAL A 81 -4.62 9.49 6.39
CA VAL A 81 -5.53 8.46 6.89
C VAL A 81 -6.99 8.87 6.65
N ALA A 82 -7.34 10.14 6.92
CA ALA A 82 -8.69 10.66 6.64
C ALA A 82 -9.05 10.55 5.16
N PHE A 83 -8.11 10.86 4.28
CA PHE A 83 -8.29 10.69 2.83
C PHE A 83 -8.56 9.23 2.47
N ILE A 84 -7.79 8.30 3.00
CA ILE A 84 -7.97 6.86 2.73
C ILE A 84 -9.32 6.38 3.29
N GLN A 85 -9.73 6.85 4.47
CA GLN A 85 -11.05 6.54 5.03
C GLN A 85 -12.17 7.01 4.11
N ASN A 86 -12.04 8.18 3.48
CA ASN A 86 -13.00 8.66 2.50
C ASN A 86 -13.07 7.75 1.28
N LEU A 87 -11.94 7.22 0.82
CA LEU A 87 -11.91 6.24 -0.28
C LEU A 87 -12.60 4.94 0.13
N GLU A 88 -12.38 4.48 1.37
CA GLU A 88 -13.06 3.28 1.88
C GLU A 88 -14.58 3.42 1.82
N GLN A 89 -15.10 4.57 2.23
CA GLN A 89 -16.54 4.84 2.20
C GLN A 89 -17.06 4.99 0.77
N LYS A 90 -16.33 5.72 -0.06
CA LYS A 90 -16.72 5.99 -1.44
C LYS A 90 -16.83 4.72 -2.28
N PHE A 91 -15.90 3.79 -2.10
CA PHE A 91 -15.81 2.58 -2.91
C PHE A 91 -16.23 1.31 -2.19
N GLN A 92 -16.64 1.43 -0.92
CA GLN A 92 -17.09 0.29 -0.10
C GLN A 92 -16.03 -0.81 -0.05
N VAL A 93 -14.83 -0.45 0.39
CA VAL A 93 -13.68 -1.34 0.54
C VAL A 93 -12.98 -1.09 1.87
N ASP A 94 -12.15 -2.05 2.28
CA ASP A 94 -11.22 -1.88 3.39
C ASP A 94 -9.82 -1.61 2.82
N LEU A 95 -9.15 -0.59 3.33
CA LEU A 95 -7.82 -0.16 2.89
C LEU A 95 -6.83 -0.02 4.04
N LEU A 96 -7.30 0.02 5.28
CA LEU A 96 -6.45 0.33 6.43
C LEU A 96 -5.98 -0.90 7.20
N ASP A 97 -6.44 -2.10 6.86
CA ASP A 97 -6.02 -3.32 7.52
C ASP A 97 -4.79 -3.91 6.83
N LYS A 98 -3.61 -3.62 7.38
CA LYS A 98 -2.33 -4.10 6.84
C LYS A 98 -1.95 -5.50 7.34
N MET A 99 -2.70 -6.04 8.30
CA MET A 99 -2.45 -7.37 8.84
C MET A 99 -3.16 -8.47 8.07
N ASP A 100 -4.19 -8.13 7.31
CA ASP A 100 -4.76 -9.07 6.35
C ASP A 100 -3.70 -9.42 5.32
N VAL A 101 -3.78 -10.64 4.79
CA VAL A 101 -2.73 -11.15 3.90
C VAL A 101 -3.20 -11.12 2.46
N THR A 102 -2.41 -10.46 1.63
CA THR A 102 -2.58 -10.45 0.18
C THR A 102 -1.46 -11.29 -0.41
N PHE A 103 -1.81 -12.24 -1.27
CA PHE A 103 -0.82 -13.17 -1.85
C PHE A 103 -1.24 -13.60 -3.25
N LYS A 104 -0.29 -14.15 -3.99
CA LYS A 104 -0.57 -14.68 -5.33
C LYS A 104 -1.02 -16.13 -5.26
N ASN A 105 -2.13 -16.42 -5.90
CA ASN A 105 -2.64 -17.76 -6.09
C ASN A 105 -2.70 -18.02 -7.61
N GLY A 106 -1.59 -18.50 -8.17
CA GLY A 106 -1.41 -18.55 -9.61
C GLY A 106 -1.37 -17.14 -10.21
N GLU A 107 -2.23 -16.86 -11.17
CA GLU A 107 -2.34 -15.55 -11.80
C GLU A 107 -3.25 -14.58 -11.03
N HIS A 108 -3.95 -15.07 -10.01
CA HIS A 108 -4.87 -14.27 -9.22
C HIS A 108 -4.21 -13.77 -7.94
N ILE A 109 -4.68 -12.62 -7.47
CA ILE A 109 -4.30 -12.11 -6.16
C ILE A 109 -5.45 -12.40 -5.21
N ALA A 110 -5.15 -13.10 -4.12
CA ALA A 110 -6.10 -13.43 -3.07
C ALA A 110 -5.87 -12.52 -1.86
N HIS A 111 -6.94 -12.26 -1.12
CA HIS A 111 -6.90 -11.47 0.10
C HIS A 111 -7.64 -12.24 1.19
N LYS A 112 -6.96 -12.54 2.28
CA LYS A 112 -7.49 -13.34 3.38
C LYS A 112 -7.18 -12.68 4.71
N SER A 113 -8.03 -12.93 5.69
CA SER A 113 -7.72 -12.56 7.07
C SER A 113 -6.47 -13.31 7.54
N LEU A 114 -5.81 -12.77 8.56
CA LEU A 114 -4.64 -13.42 9.15
C LEU A 114 -4.97 -14.83 9.65
N ILE A 115 -6.14 -14.99 10.26
CA ILE A 115 -6.62 -16.28 10.79
C ILE A 115 -6.79 -17.29 9.63
N ASP A 116 -7.40 -16.87 8.53
CA ASP A 116 -7.61 -17.75 7.38
C ASP A 116 -6.30 -18.12 6.71
N PHE A 117 -5.38 -17.17 6.55
CA PHE A 117 -4.07 -17.45 5.98
C PHE A 117 -3.28 -18.44 6.85
N LYS A 118 -3.33 -18.26 8.16
CA LYS A 118 -2.69 -19.17 9.11
C LYS A 118 -3.23 -20.59 9.00
N ARG A 119 -4.54 -20.73 8.84
CA ARG A 119 -5.19 -22.04 8.60
C ARG A 119 -4.74 -22.64 7.28
N MET A 120 -4.68 -21.84 6.20
CA MET A 120 -4.20 -22.29 4.90
C MET A 120 -2.75 -22.79 4.97
N ALA A 121 -1.91 -22.15 5.77
CA ALA A 121 -0.54 -22.59 6.00
C ALA A 121 -0.49 -23.97 6.67
N LYS A 122 -1.33 -24.19 7.68
CA LYS A 122 -1.43 -25.49 8.35
C LYS A 122 -1.91 -26.59 7.40
N GLU A 123 -2.84 -26.26 6.52
CA GLU A 123 -3.41 -27.19 5.53
C GLU A 123 -2.50 -27.35 4.30
N LYS A 124 -1.37 -26.65 4.26
CA LYS A 124 -0.41 -26.63 3.15
C LYS A 124 -1.01 -26.11 1.83
N ALA A 125 -2.09 -25.32 1.91
CA ALA A 125 -2.66 -24.65 0.76
C ALA A 125 -1.78 -23.47 0.32
N VAL A 126 -1.01 -22.90 1.26
CA VAL A 126 0.06 -21.93 0.99
C VAL A 126 1.34 -22.43 1.66
N THR A 127 2.50 -22.03 1.14
CA THR A 127 3.79 -22.51 1.62
C THR A 127 4.76 -21.35 1.81
N ALA A 128 5.95 -21.63 2.31
CA ALA A 128 7.01 -20.64 2.43
C ALA A 128 7.43 -20.03 1.08
N ASN A 129 7.13 -20.69 -0.03
CA ASN A 129 7.41 -20.21 -1.38
C ASN A 129 6.26 -19.43 -2.01
N THR A 130 5.11 -19.36 -1.36
CA THR A 130 3.96 -18.56 -1.84
C THR A 130 4.37 -17.10 -1.89
N ILE A 131 4.11 -16.43 -3.02
CA ILE A 131 4.41 -15.01 -3.17
C ILE A 131 3.38 -14.20 -2.38
N VAL A 132 3.86 -13.41 -1.44
CA VAL A 132 3.05 -12.52 -0.61
C VAL A 132 3.43 -11.07 -0.85
N PHE A 133 2.59 -10.16 -0.38
CA PHE A 133 2.87 -8.73 -0.43
C PHE A 133 3.16 -8.24 0.99
N ASN A 134 4.40 -7.81 1.22
CA ASN A 134 4.80 -7.26 2.51
C ASN A 134 4.40 -5.78 2.60
N ASN A 135 3.18 -5.53 3.04
CA ASN A 135 2.63 -4.17 3.11
C ASN A 135 3.17 -3.36 4.29
N LEU A 136 4.12 -3.89 5.04
CA LEU A 136 4.78 -3.18 6.15
C LEU A 136 6.07 -2.49 5.71
N VAL A 137 6.53 -2.69 4.46
CA VAL A 137 7.66 -1.93 3.94
C VAL A 137 7.34 -0.43 3.96
N ASN A 138 8.34 0.41 4.25
CA ASN A 138 8.11 1.82 4.51
C ASN A 138 9.01 2.78 3.74
N SER A 139 9.79 2.28 2.79
CA SER A 139 10.58 3.10 1.87
C SER A 139 10.42 2.58 0.44
N ILE A 140 10.74 3.44 -0.54
CA ILE A 140 10.71 3.04 -1.96
C ILE A 140 11.72 1.91 -2.21
N GLU A 141 12.90 1.99 -1.59
CA GLU A 141 13.91 0.93 -1.71
C GLU A 141 13.36 -0.42 -1.23
N GLU A 142 12.77 -0.46 -0.04
CA GLU A 142 12.17 -1.68 0.49
C GLU A 142 11.02 -2.17 -0.38
N PHE A 143 10.22 -1.25 -0.91
CA PHE A 143 9.12 -1.59 -1.82
C PHE A 143 9.64 -2.30 -3.07
N ASN A 144 10.71 -1.80 -3.65
CA ASN A 144 11.30 -2.40 -4.85
C ASN A 144 11.92 -3.77 -4.59
N GLU A 145 12.47 -3.98 -3.40
CA GLU A 145 13.24 -5.19 -3.07
C GLU A 145 12.44 -6.25 -2.30
N ASN A 146 11.51 -5.83 -1.43
CA ASN A 146 10.93 -6.72 -0.42
C ASN A 146 9.40 -6.69 -0.34
N TRP A 147 8.71 -6.04 -1.26
CA TRP A 147 7.25 -5.97 -1.21
C TRP A 147 6.60 -7.26 -1.73
N GLU A 148 6.89 -7.63 -2.96
CA GLU A 148 6.34 -8.81 -3.60
C GLU A 148 7.41 -9.91 -3.58
N VAL A 149 7.35 -10.77 -2.56
CA VAL A 149 8.42 -11.74 -2.24
C VAL A 149 7.83 -13.06 -1.76
N PRO A 150 8.60 -14.16 -1.79
CA PRO A 150 8.17 -15.39 -1.14
C PRO A 150 7.90 -15.15 0.36
N ALA A 151 6.94 -15.88 0.91
CA ALA A 151 6.58 -15.74 2.33
C ALA A 151 7.77 -15.93 3.26
N SER A 152 8.74 -16.76 2.89
CA SER A 152 9.98 -16.97 3.64
C SER A 152 10.82 -15.71 3.79
N GLU A 153 10.66 -14.74 2.90
CA GLU A 153 11.42 -13.48 2.89
C GLU A 153 10.62 -12.30 3.45
N SER A 154 9.47 -12.57 4.08
CA SER A 154 8.57 -11.57 4.63
C SER A 154 8.24 -11.90 6.07
N TRP A 155 7.54 -10.98 6.78
CA TRP A 155 7.03 -11.25 8.13
C TRP A 155 6.09 -12.47 8.18
N HIS A 156 5.55 -12.87 7.02
CA HIS A 156 4.69 -14.05 6.90
C HIS A 156 5.45 -15.36 7.19
N SER A 157 6.78 -15.32 7.22
CA SER A 157 7.62 -16.50 7.49
C SER A 157 7.29 -17.19 8.82
N ARG A 158 6.73 -16.44 9.77
CA ARG A 158 6.32 -16.95 11.09
C ARG A 158 5.28 -18.07 11.03
N PHE A 159 4.60 -18.23 9.91
CA PHE A 159 3.55 -19.24 9.75
C PHE A 159 4.07 -20.55 9.14
N PHE A 160 5.34 -20.64 8.82
CA PHE A 160 5.93 -21.78 8.11
C PHE A 160 7.13 -22.40 8.81
#